data_fd59c525c358d2fa935f220d71f09cca
#
_entry.id   fd59c525c358d2fa935f220d71f09cca
#
_cell.length_a   1.000
_cell.length_b   1.000
_cell.length_c   1.000
_cell.angle_alpha   90.00
_cell.angle_beta   90.00
_cell.angle_gamma   90.00
#
_symmetry.space_group_name_H-M   'P 1'
#
loop_
_entity.id
_entity.type
_entity.pdbx_description
1 polymer ?
#
loop_
_entity_poly.entity_id
_entity_poly.type
_entity_poly.pdbx_seq_one_letter_code
_entity_poly.pdbx_strand_id
1 'polypeptide(L)'
;MRLDIEKVRLSSQDIKRIYFEAFPKNERMPFFLMVLMPKLWNTQFWGFYDRDIPCGFAYFAVNRKLLFLMFLAVDESLRGEGYGSAILKEIRNRYPEKKLIVSIEPCEDPSPDTEIRKRRKAFYERNGYSETDFQIKLSGVVQDVLIANGEFRKNEFLLFFILYSNGTVWPRIWKKDTS
;
A
#
# COMPACT_ATOMS: atom_id res chain seq x y z
N MET A 1 -2.07 -4.80 -20.50
CA MET A 1 -0.97 -5.49 -19.77
C MET A 1 -1.62 -6.45 -18.79
N ARG A 2 -1.28 -7.71 -18.84
CA ARG A 2 -1.71 -8.76 -17.89
C ARG A 2 -0.47 -9.23 -17.16
N LEU A 3 -0.50 -9.25 -15.83
CA LEU A 3 0.61 -9.66 -15.00
C LEU A 3 0.33 -11.01 -14.35
N ASP A 4 1.33 -11.85 -14.28
CA ASP A 4 1.30 -13.07 -13.49
C ASP A 4 1.55 -12.70 -12.02
N ILE A 5 0.85 -13.39 -11.11
CA ILE A 5 0.89 -13.08 -9.69
C ILE A 5 1.36 -14.30 -8.92
N GLU A 6 2.42 -14.13 -8.16
CA GLU A 6 2.96 -15.16 -7.29
C GLU A 6 2.96 -14.72 -5.82
N LYS A 7 2.77 -15.68 -4.92
CA LYS A 7 3.00 -15.42 -3.49
C LYS A 7 4.48 -15.33 -3.22
N VAL A 8 4.90 -14.23 -2.61
CA VAL A 8 6.30 -14.01 -2.26
C VAL A 8 6.74 -14.98 -1.18
N ARG A 9 7.94 -15.56 -1.35
CA ARG A 9 8.60 -16.49 -0.45
C ARG A 9 9.95 -15.93 -0.03
N LEU A 10 10.60 -16.54 0.96
CA LEU A 10 11.96 -16.16 1.36
C LEU A 10 12.98 -16.35 0.23
N SER A 11 12.71 -17.26 -0.69
CA SER A 11 13.51 -17.51 -1.90
C SER A 11 13.28 -16.50 -3.03
N SER A 12 12.26 -15.64 -2.97
CA SER A 12 11.96 -14.64 -4.01
C SER A 12 12.98 -13.49 -3.95
N GLN A 13 14.21 -13.74 -4.44
CA GLN A 13 15.33 -12.79 -4.31
C GLN A 13 15.08 -11.50 -5.10
N ASP A 14 14.42 -11.58 -6.26
CA ASP A 14 14.11 -10.41 -7.09
C ASP A 14 13.15 -9.44 -6.37
N ILE A 15 12.08 -9.97 -5.80
CA ILE A 15 11.14 -9.16 -5.01
C ILE A 15 11.81 -8.59 -3.77
N LYS A 16 12.69 -9.36 -3.14
CA LYS A 16 13.49 -8.90 -2.01
C LYS A 16 14.40 -7.74 -2.41
N ARG A 17 15.06 -7.82 -3.57
CA ARG A 17 15.87 -6.74 -4.13
C ARG A 17 15.02 -5.48 -4.34
N ILE A 18 13.89 -5.59 -5.09
CA ILE A 18 12.97 -4.48 -5.33
C ILE A 18 12.52 -3.83 -4.02
N TYR A 19 12.22 -4.63 -3.00
CA TYR A 19 11.83 -4.10 -1.68
C TYR A 19 12.93 -3.27 -1.03
N PHE A 20 14.18 -3.77 -1.05
CA PHE A 20 15.30 -3.06 -0.45
C PHE A 20 15.74 -1.82 -1.24
N GLU A 21 15.52 -1.78 -2.54
CA GLU A 21 15.77 -0.59 -3.37
C GLU A 21 14.68 0.47 -3.22
N ALA A 22 13.42 0.06 -3.10
CA ALA A 22 12.28 0.97 -3.09
C ALA A 22 12.06 1.70 -1.74
N PHE A 23 12.45 1.10 -0.62
CA PHE A 23 12.17 1.65 0.71
C PHE A 23 13.45 1.91 1.51
N PRO A 24 13.57 3.08 2.18
CA PRO A 24 14.70 3.36 3.06
C PRO A 24 14.65 2.50 4.31
N LYS A 25 15.80 2.31 4.97
CA LYS A 25 15.97 1.35 6.08
C LYS A 25 15.03 1.60 7.27
N ASN A 26 14.69 2.84 7.54
CA ASN A 26 13.79 3.27 8.63
C ASN A 26 12.30 2.98 8.36
N GLU A 27 11.93 2.72 7.10
CA GLU A 27 10.54 2.40 6.71
C GLU A 27 10.31 0.90 6.52
N ARG A 28 11.37 0.10 6.57
CA ARG A 28 11.30 -1.33 6.25
C ARG A 28 10.82 -2.17 7.43
N MET A 29 9.89 -3.06 7.15
CA MET A 29 9.68 -4.25 7.98
C MET A 29 10.74 -5.31 7.66
N PRO A 30 11.15 -6.16 8.61
CA PRO A 30 11.97 -7.31 8.29
C PRO A 30 11.30 -8.19 7.22
N PHE A 31 12.00 -8.47 6.13
CA PHE A 31 11.43 -9.20 4.98
C PHE A 31 10.85 -10.56 5.37
N PHE A 32 11.50 -11.28 6.30
CA PHE A 32 11.01 -12.57 6.78
C PHE A 32 9.64 -12.45 7.48
N LEU A 33 9.39 -11.33 8.19
CA LEU A 33 8.08 -11.07 8.80
C LEU A 33 7.02 -10.83 7.72
N MET A 34 7.33 -10.08 6.66
CA MET A 34 6.40 -9.88 5.54
C MET A 34 6.02 -11.19 4.87
N VAL A 35 6.95 -12.14 4.77
CA VAL A 35 6.68 -13.50 4.22
C VAL A 35 5.91 -14.38 5.21
N LEU A 36 6.11 -14.20 6.51
CA LEU A 36 5.46 -15.01 7.53
C LEU A 36 4.03 -14.54 7.82
N MET A 37 3.81 -13.23 7.88
CA MET A 37 2.52 -12.66 8.26
C MET A 37 1.33 -13.12 7.41
N PRO A 38 1.43 -13.33 6.08
CA PRO A 38 0.36 -13.91 5.28
C PRO A 38 -0.09 -15.32 5.71
N LYS A 39 0.71 -16.03 6.47
CA LYS A 39 0.36 -17.34 7.01
C LYS A 39 -0.37 -17.27 8.36
N LEU A 40 -0.22 -16.17 9.08
CA LEU A 40 -0.73 -15.98 10.44
C LEU A 40 -1.92 -15.02 10.50
N TRP A 41 -1.99 -14.07 9.56
CA TRP A 41 -3.00 -13.01 9.51
C TRP A 41 -3.58 -12.84 8.11
N ASN A 42 -4.63 -12.06 8.01
CA ASN A 42 -5.28 -11.71 6.73
C ASN A 42 -4.45 -10.69 5.93
N THR A 43 -3.20 -11.02 5.64
CA THR A 43 -2.31 -10.27 4.76
C THR A 43 -2.03 -11.03 3.49
N GLN A 44 -1.59 -10.28 2.49
CA GLN A 44 -1.12 -10.83 1.22
C GLN A 44 0.21 -10.18 0.87
N PHE A 45 1.13 -10.96 0.38
CA PHE A 45 2.38 -10.50 -0.19
C PHE A 45 2.52 -11.09 -1.59
N TRP A 46 2.25 -10.26 -2.60
CA TRP A 46 2.22 -10.68 -4.00
C TRP A 46 3.36 -10.05 -4.78
N GLY A 47 4.12 -10.87 -5.50
CA GLY A 47 5.02 -10.47 -6.57
C GLY A 47 4.27 -10.47 -7.89
N PHE A 48 4.57 -9.51 -8.75
CA PHE A 48 3.98 -9.34 -10.07
C PHE A 48 5.05 -9.49 -11.13
N TYR A 49 4.73 -10.26 -12.17
CA TYR A 49 5.65 -10.62 -13.23
C TYR A 49 5.02 -10.37 -14.60
N ASP A 50 5.79 -9.85 -15.54
CA ASP A 50 5.46 -9.84 -16.95
C ASP A 50 6.23 -11.00 -17.59
N ARG A 51 5.56 -12.13 -17.81
CA ARG A 51 6.18 -13.43 -18.07
C ARG A 51 7.13 -13.81 -16.92
N ASP A 52 8.45 -13.84 -17.18
CA ASP A 52 9.47 -14.17 -16.17
C ASP A 52 10.16 -12.92 -15.58
N ILE A 53 9.75 -11.70 -16.00
CA ILE A 53 10.37 -10.45 -15.55
C ILE A 53 9.69 -9.96 -14.29
N PRO A 54 10.39 -9.85 -13.15
CA PRO A 54 9.83 -9.30 -11.92
C PRO A 54 9.56 -7.80 -12.05
N CYS A 55 8.29 -7.41 -12.05
CA CYS A 55 7.89 -6.02 -12.28
C CYS A 55 7.71 -5.23 -11.00
N GLY A 56 7.37 -5.90 -9.90
CA GLY A 56 7.09 -5.23 -8.64
C GLY A 56 6.36 -6.12 -7.66
N PHE A 57 5.89 -5.51 -6.57
CA PHE A 57 5.15 -6.23 -5.56
C PHE A 57 4.10 -5.35 -4.89
N ALA A 58 3.15 -5.99 -4.22
CA ALA A 58 2.23 -5.36 -3.29
C ALA A 58 2.13 -6.18 -2.00
N TYR A 59 2.11 -5.48 -0.85
CA TYR A 59 1.85 -6.04 0.46
C TYR A 59 0.68 -5.32 1.10
N PHE A 60 -0.37 -6.05 1.44
CA PHE A 60 -1.61 -5.47 1.95
C PHE A 60 -2.32 -6.37 2.95
N ALA A 61 -3.03 -5.76 3.86
CA ALA A 61 -3.96 -6.43 4.75
C ALA A 61 -5.38 -6.38 4.17
N VAL A 62 -6.17 -7.42 4.39
CA VAL A 62 -7.51 -7.53 3.82
C VAL A 62 -8.48 -8.16 4.80
N ASN A 63 -9.72 -7.64 4.87
CA ASN A 63 -10.83 -8.26 5.56
C ASN A 63 -12.06 -8.37 4.64
N ARG A 64 -13.24 -8.63 5.20
CA ARG A 64 -14.48 -8.75 4.41
C ARG A 64 -14.84 -7.46 3.67
N LYS A 65 -14.55 -6.27 4.21
CA LYS A 65 -15.05 -4.98 3.72
C LYS A 65 -13.98 -4.12 3.05
N LEU A 66 -12.74 -4.18 3.51
CA LEU A 66 -11.68 -3.31 3.04
C LEU A 66 -10.34 -4.03 2.86
N LEU A 67 -9.50 -3.41 2.04
CA LEU A 67 -8.11 -3.75 1.81
C LEU A 67 -7.27 -2.50 2.10
N PHE A 68 -6.24 -2.64 2.92
CA PHE A 68 -5.27 -1.59 3.18
C PHE A 68 -3.92 -1.95 2.56
N LEU A 69 -3.54 -1.18 1.54
CA LEU A 69 -2.28 -1.32 0.84
C LEU A 69 -1.17 -0.64 1.64
N MET A 70 -0.26 -1.44 2.19
CA MET A 70 0.84 -0.96 3.03
C MET A 70 2.11 -0.69 2.23
N PHE A 71 2.46 -1.58 1.30
CA PHE A 71 3.62 -1.40 0.43
C PHE A 71 3.27 -1.71 -1.01
N LEU A 72 3.69 -0.85 -1.91
CA LEU A 72 3.63 -1.02 -3.35
C LEU A 72 4.95 -0.52 -3.95
N ALA A 73 5.62 -1.36 -4.70
CA ALA A 73 6.80 -0.93 -5.45
C ALA A 73 6.83 -1.57 -6.84
N VAL A 74 7.40 -0.82 -7.78
CA VAL A 74 7.73 -1.26 -9.13
C VAL A 74 9.25 -1.24 -9.25
N ASP A 75 9.83 -2.22 -9.93
CA ASP A 75 11.25 -2.26 -10.25
C ASP A 75 11.69 -0.94 -10.87
N GLU A 76 12.83 -0.41 -10.45
CA GLU A 76 13.28 0.91 -10.86
C GLU A 76 13.42 1.03 -12.38
N SER A 77 13.91 -0.02 -13.04
CA SER A 77 14.08 -0.07 -14.49
C SER A 77 12.78 -0.04 -15.28
N LEU A 78 11.64 -0.35 -14.64
CA LEU A 78 10.31 -0.43 -15.26
C LEU A 78 9.37 0.71 -14.80
N ARG A 79 9.89 1.70 -14.07
CA ARG A 79 9.09 2.86 -13.66
C ARG A 79 8.72 3.72 -14.88
N GLY A 80 7.50 4.26 -14.86
CA GLY A 80 6.97 5.07 -15.96
C GLY A 80 6.27 4.28 -17.06
N GLU A 81 6.42 2.96 -17.11
CA GLU A 81 5.86 2.09 -18.15
C GLU A 81 4.45 1.53 -17.84
N GLY A 82 3.81 2.01 -16.76
CA GLY A 82 2.45 1.63 -16.42
C GLY A 82 2.30 0.40 -15.52
N TYR A 83 3.38 -0.26 -15.13
CA TYR A 83 3.32 -1.46 -14.27
C TYR A 83 2.65 -1.21 -12.93
N GLY A 84 2.88 -0.07 -12.28
CA GLY A 84 2.21 0.27 -11.03
C GLY A 84 0.69 0.33 -11.18
N SER A 85 0.18 0.91 -12.27
CA SER A 85 -1.25 0.95 -12.58
C SER A 85 -1.80 -0.44 -12.89
N ALA A 86 -1.03 -1.28 -13.58
CA ALA A 86 -1.40 -2.66 -13.85
C ALA A 86 -1.52 -3.47 -12.56
N ILE A 87 -0.59 -3.30 -11.61
CA ILE A 87 -0.63 -3.94 -10.29
C ILE A 87 -1.90 -3.53 -9.52
N LEU A 88 -2.20 -2.23 -9.44
CA LEU A 88 -3.42 -1.74 -8.77
C LEU A 88 -4.69 -2.27 -9.43
N LYS A 89 -4.71 -2.36 -10.76
CA LYS A 89 -5.82 -2.94 -11.53
C LYS A 89 -6.02 -4.41 -11.20
N GLU A 90 -4.96 -5.20 -11.13
CA GLU A 90 -5.04 -6.62 -10.76
C GLU A 90 -5.57 -6.82 -9.33
N ILE A 91 -5.12 -5.99 -8.38
CA ILE A 91 -5.63 -6.01 -7.00
C ILE A 91 -7.14 -5.68 -7.00
N ARG A 92 -7.55 -4.63 -7.71
CA ARG A 92 -8.96 -4.23 -7.81
C ARG A 92 -9.83 -5.32 -8.43
N ASN A 93 -9.36 -5.96 -9.49
CA ASN A 93 -10.09 -7.06 -10.17
C ASN A 93 -10.32 -8.25 -9.23
N ARG A 94 -9.38 -8.53 -8.32
CA ARG A 94 -9.52 -9.64 -7.35
C ARG A 94 -10.38 -9.29 -6.14
N TYR A 95 -10.55 -8.00 -5.88
CA TYR A 95 -11.31 -7.49 -4.73
C TYR A 95 -12.29 -6.38 -5.15
N PRO A 96 -13.18 -6.63 -6.12
CA PRO A 96 -14.03 -5.60 -6.72
C PRO A 96 -14.99 -4.94 -5.73
N GLU A 97 -15.44 -5.69 -4.71
CA GLU A 97 -16.40 -5.21 -3.70
C GLU A 97 -15.74 -4.54 -2.48
N LYS A 98 -14.41 -4.50 -2.44
CA LYS A 98 -13.73 -3.95 -1.26
C LYS A 98 -13.39 -2.48 -1.45
N LYS A 99 -13.47 -1.74 -0.35
CA LYS A 99 -12.84 -0.42 -0.25
C LYS A 99 -11.33 -0.61 -0.27
N LEU A 100 -10.65 0.08 -1.17
CA LEU A 100 -9.20 0.03 -1.29
C LEU A 100 -8.63 1.28 -0.66
N ILE A 101 -7.87 1.14 0.41
CA ILE A 101 -7.30 2.24 1.18
C ILE A 101 -5.79 2.21 1.05
N VAL A 102 -5.20 3.39 0.88
CA VAL A 102 -3.77 3.63 0.96
C VAL A 102 -3.53 4.88 1.80
N SER A 103 -2.40 4.96 2.45
CA SER A 103 -1.96 6.18 3.12
C SER A 103 -0.62 6.64 2.55
N ILE A 104 -0.49 7.94 2.39
CA ILE A 104 0.70 8.59 1.83
C ILE A 104 1.11 9.77 2.70
N GLU A 105 2.37 10.15 2.63
CA GLU A 105 2.84 11.36 3.30
C GLU A 105 2.15 12.61 2.74
N PRO A 106 1.81 13.59 3.59
CA PRO A 106 1.20 14.85 3.16
C PRO A 106 2.07 15.58 2.13
N CYS A 107 1.42 16.20 1.14
CA CYS A 107 2.11 16.94 0.08
C CYS A 107 2.31 18.43 0.41
N GLU A 108 1.61 18.92 1.43
CA GLU A 108 1.62 20.33 1.81
C GLU A 108 2.86 20.74 2.62
N ASP A 109 3.45 19.78 3.33
CA ASP A 109 4.64 20.05 4.13
C ASP A 109 5.87 20.25 3.24
N PRO A 110 6.55 21.41 3.32
CA PRO A 110 7.78 21.64 2.58
C PRO A 110 8.85 20.63 3.00
N SER A 111 9.28 19.82 2.07
CA SER A 111 10.35 18.85 2.29
C SER A 111 11.14 18.62 1.00
N PRO A 112 12.38 18.12 1.08
CA PRO A 112 13.14 17.73 -0.12
C PRO A 112 12.38 16.75 -1.03
N ASP A 113 11.47 15.96 -0.45
CA ASP A 113 10.73 14.92 -1.15
C ASP A 113 9.32 15.36 -1.64
N THR A 114 8.99 16.65 -1.52
CA THR A 114 7.64 17.17 -1.88
C THR A 114 7.23 16.77 -3.30
N GLU A 115 8.11 16.85 -4.27
CA GLU A 115 7.80 16.47 -5.65
C GLU A 115 7.55 14.96 -5.80
N ILE A 116 8.26 14.14 -5.05
CA ILE A 116 8.05 12.69 -5.01
C ILE A 116 6.69 12.37 -4.41
N ARG A 117 6.32 13.05 -3.32
CA ARG A 117 5.01 12.90 -2.65
C ARG A 117 3.86 13.32 -3.58
N LYS A 118 3.97 14.45 -4.28
CA LYS A 118 2.99 14.90 -5.29
C LYS A 118 2.83 13.88 -6.42
N ARG A 119 3.93 13.34 -6.95
CA ARG A 119 3.88 12.30 -7.98
C ARG A 119 3.19 11.03 -7.49
N ARG A 120 3.43 10.63 -6.23
CA ARG A 120 2.79 9.48 -5.58
C ARG A 120 1.29 9.73 -5.43
N LYS A 121 0.87 10.90 -4.95
CA LYS A 121 -0.54 11.28 -4.85
C LYS A 121 -1.22 11.24 -6.22
N ALA A 122 -0.66 11.93 -7.21
CA ALA A 122 -1.18 11.93 -8.57
C ALA A 122 -1.23 10.53 -9.21
N PHE A 123 -0.31 9.63 -8.85
CA PHE A 123 -0.35 8.24 -9.28
C PHE A 123 -1.60 7.52 -8.74
N TYR A 124 -1.92 7.65 -7.46
CA TYR A 124 -3.12 7.03 -6.89
C TYR A 124 -4.39 7.65 -7.44
N GLU A 125 -4.45 8.97 -7.59
CA GLU A 125 -5.60 9.68 -8.16
C GLU A 125 -5.92 9.22 -9.59
N ARG A 126 -4.91 9.11 -10.45
CA ARG A 126 -5.07 8.56 -11.81
C ARG A 126 -5.54 7.11 -11.83
N ASN A 127 -5.30 6.37 -10.75
CA ASN A 127 -5.77 5.00 -10.57
C ASN A 127 -7.09 4.91 -9.81
N GLY A 128 -7.86 6.03 -9.72
CA GLY A 128 -9.22 6.05 -9.19
C GLY A 128 -9.31 6.08 -7.68
N TYR A 129 -8.24 6.48 -6.99
CA TYR A 129 -8.30 6.81 -5.56
C TYR A 129 -8.65 8.30 -5.42
N SER A 130 -9.40 8.61 -4.38
CA SER A 130 -9.69 9.99 -3.96
C SER A 130 -9.13 10.23 -2.59
N GLU A 131 -8.59 11.42 -2.36
CA GLU A 131 -8.19 11.86 -1.04
C GLU A 131 -9.41 12.03 -0.14
N THR A 132 -9.25 11.70 1.13
CA THR A 132 -10.29 11.87 2.15
C THR A 132 -9.98 13.05 3.05
N ASP A 133 -10.98 13.49 3.83
CA ASP A 133 -10.77 14.51 4.87
C ASP A 133 -10.04 13.97 6.12
N PHE A 134 -9.44 12.77 6.04
CA PHE A 134 -8.85 12.12 7.20
C PHE A 134 -7.34 11.96 7.06
N GLN A 135 -6.68 12.15 8.19
CA GLN A 135 -5.29 11.77 8.39
C GLN A 135 -5.19 10.65 9.41
N ILE A 136 -4.12 9.88 9.29
CA ILE A 136 -3.75 8.83 10.24
C ILE A 136 -2.32 9.04 10.71
N LYS A 137 -2.06 8.62 11.94
CA LYS A 137 -0.67 8.51 12.45
C LYS A 137 -0.36 7.04 12.68
N LEU A 138 0.56 6.54 11.89
CA LEU A 138 1.10 5.18 11.99
C LEU A 138 2.60 5.25 12.24
N SER A 139 3.10 4.49 13.22
CA SER A 139 4.53 4.43 13.56
C SER A 139 5.18 5.81 13.73
N GLY A 140 4.42 6.79 14.26
CA GLY A 140 4.90 8.14 14.48
C GLY A 140 4.77 9.10 13.27
N VAL A 141 4.47 8.59 12.08
CA VAL A 141 4.35 9.39 10.84
C VAL A 141 2.89 9.73 10.55
N VAL A 142 2.64 11.00 10.24
CA VAL A 142 1.32 11.49 9.78
C VAL A 142 1.19 11.20 8.29
N GLN A 143 0.03 10.71 7.89
CA GLN A 143 -0.25 10.33 6.51
C GLN A 143 -1.67 10.72 6.12
N ASP A 144 -1.84 11.17 4.88
CA ASP A 144 -3.13 11.38 4.26
C ASP A 144 -3.74 10.06 3.81
N VAL A 145 -5.04 9.92 3.99
CA VAL A 145 -5.77 8.72 3.60
C VAL A 145 -6.41 8.91 2.23
N LEU A 146 -6.12 8.00 1.30
CA LEU A 146 -6.78 7.93 0.00
C LEU A 146 -7.60 6.64 -0.08
N ILE A 147 -8.72 6.70 -0.78
CA ILE A 147 -9.66 5.58 -0.91
C ILE A 147 -10.18 5.42 -2.34
N ALA A 148 -10.39 4.18 -2.75
CA ALA A 148 -11.15 3.81 -3.92
C ALA A 148 -12.28 2.84 -3.54
N ASN A 149 -13.36 2.80 -4.35
CA ASN A 149 -14.53 1.96 -4.17
C ASN A 149 -15.32 2.22 -2.87
N GLY A 150 -15.66 3.48 -2.59
CA GLY A 150 -16.56 3.84 -1.50
C GLY A 150 -16.05 4.95 -0.60
N GLU A 151 -16.67 5.11 0.55
CA GLU A 151 -16.38 6.16 1.50
C GLU A 151 -15.51 5.66 2.66
N PHE A 152 -14.57 6.49 3.11
CA PHE A 152 -13.78 6.22 4.29
C PHE A 152 -14.62 6.36 5.57
N ARG A 153 -14.56 5.37 6.43
CA ARG A 153 -15.22 5.38 7.74
C ARG A 153 -14.20 5.12 8.83
N LYS A 154 -13.92 6.13 9.63
CA LYS A 154 -12.92 6.10 10.71
C LYS A 154 -13.06 4.87 11.61
N ASN A 155 -14.26 4.58 12.10
CA ASN A 155 -14.47 3.46 13.03
C ASN A 155 -14.29 2.09 12.37
N GLU A 156 -14.67 1.97 11.10
CA GLU A 156 -14.45 0.75 10.31
C GLU A 156 -12.96 0.48 10.11
N PHE A 157 -12.19 1.52 9.79
CA PHE A 157 -10.75 1.42 9.59
C PHE A 157 -10.00 1.19 10.92
N LEU A 158 -10.42 1.84 12.01
CA LEU A 158 -9.88 1.60 13.34
C LEU A 158 -10.08 0.15 13.78
N LEU A 159 -11.31 -0.37 13.63
CA LEU A 159 -11.63 -1.76 13.96
C LEU A 159 -10.80 -2.73 13.10
N PHE A 160 -10.65 -2.43 11.81
CA PHE A 160 -9.78 -3.21 10.92
C PHE A 160 -8.36 -3.31 11.47
N PHE A 161 -7.77 -2.19 11.89
CA PHE A 161 -6.39 -2.16 12.42
C PHE A 161 -6.25 -2.93 13.73
N ILE A 162 -7.21 -2.75 14.65
CA ILE A 162 -7.21 -3.47 15.93
C ILE A 162 -7.25 -4.99 15.68
N LEU A 163 -8.15 -5.44 14.81
CA LEU A 163 -8.26 -6.86 14.48
C LEU A 163 -7.02 -7.39 13.71
N TYR A 164 -6.51 -6.58 12.77
CA TYR A 164 -5.32 -6.92 12.01
C TYR A 164 -4.08 -7.09 12.89
N SER A 165 -3.90 -6.19 13.87
CA SER A 165 -2.72 -6.17 14.74
C SER A 165 -2.91 -6.95 16.04
N ASN A 166 -4.00 -7.70 16.21
CA ASN A 166 -4.38 -8.32 17.49
C ASN A 166 -4.34 -7.33 18.66
N GLY A 167 -4.75 -6.08 18.43
CA GLY A 167 -4.79 -5.03 19.44
C GLY A 167 -3.44 -4.39 19.77
N THR A 168 -2.36 -4.70 19.06
CA THR A 168 -1.03 -4.12 19.32
C THR A 168 -0.82 -2.77 18.66
N VAL A 169 -1.55 -2.45 17.60
CA VAL A 169 -1.45 -1.17 16.87
C VAL A 169 -2.78 -0.43 16.92
N TRP A 170 -2.74 0.79 17.43
CA TRP A 170 -3.87 1.69 17.53
C TRP A 170 -3.56 2.96 16.73
N PRO A 171 -4.00 3.07 15.46
CA PRO A 171 -3.76 4.27 14.69
C PRO A 171 -4.54 5.45 15.27
N ARG A 172 -3.92 6.61 15.38
CA ARG A 172 -4.65 7.84 15.62
C ARG A 172 -5.24 8.30 14.30
N ILE A 173 -6.56 8.60 14.28
CA ILE A 173 -7.29 8.99 13.07
C ILE A 173 -8.08 10.25 13.40
N TRP A 174 -7.91 11.31 12.61
CA TRP A 174 -8.65 12.57 12.78
C TRP A 174 -9.03 13.15 11.43
N LYS A 175 -9.97 14.09 11.44
CA LYS A 175 -10.25 14.91 10.26
C LYS A 175 -9.18 16.00 10.13
N LYS A 176 -8.83 16.33 8.89
CA LYS A 176 -8.01 17.50 8.60
C LYS A 176 -8.74 18.75 9.06
N ASP A 177 -8.01 19.68 9.64
CA ASP A 177 -8.56 21.03 9.87
C ASP A 177 -8.70 21.70 8.50
N THR A 178 -9.94 21.92 8.09
CA THR A 178 -10.25 22.73 6.91
C THR A 178 -10.01 24.19 7.28
N SER A 179 -8.83 24.71 6.94
CA SER A 179 -8.54 26.14 7.00
C SER A 179 -9.22 26.85 5.86
#